data_1a249f866e1c7f86b22f78d9237d1e27
#
_entry.id   1a249f866e1c7f86b22f78d9237d1e27
#
_cell.length_a   1.000
_cell.length_b   1.000
_cell.length_c   1.000
_cell.angle_alpha   90.00
_cell.angle_beta   90.00
_cell.angle_gamma   90.00
#
_symmetry.space_group_name_H-M   'P 1'
#
loop_
_entity.id
_entity.type
_entity.pdbx_description
1 polymer ?
#
loop_
_entity_poly.entity_id
_entity_poly.type
_entity_poly.pdbx_seq_one_letter_code
_entity_poly.pdbx_strand_id
1 'polypeptide(L)'
;MQTNDKKVLITGGGSGIGLILAKTFLNAGSKVIICGRNLEKLEIVKQELSKIEIAQCDVTSDEQIKALLEQCKEDFNGIDILINNAGIFNIFDYQNGKLSIEQQVKEIDINLSGALKMVHYFLPLLLEPKEAAIVNVSSGLAFVPLTAAPVYCATKAAIHSWTRSIRWQLKGTRIKVFELMPPLVDTSMVQELKGIPKMQLDELATKFMMDFKHDKFEITPGPAGQLKMLSKWAPGFIFKQLNKNI
;
A
#
# COMPACT_ATOMS: atom_id res chain seq x y z
N MET A 1 -0.58 -7.44 -16.82
CA MET A 1 -1.35 -6.17 -16.65
C MET A 1 -0.72 -5.06 -17.49
N GLN A 2 -1.51 -4.35 -18.31
CA GLN A 2 -1.03 -3.17 -19.03
C GLN A 2 -0.84 -2.00 -18.08
N THR A 3 0.13 -1.12 -18.38
CA THR A 3 0.51 0.01 -17.51
C THR A 3 0.53 1.36 -18.24
N ASN A 4 0.28 1.38 -19.54
CA ASN A 4 0.06 2.59 -20.33
C ASN A 4 -1.43 2.85 -20.49
N ASP A 5 -1.81 4.12 -20.65
CA ASP A 5 -3.20 4.58 -20.83
C ASP A 5 -4.18 4.10 -19.74
N LYS A 6 -3.65 3.84 -18.53
CA LYS A 6 -4.47 3.48 -17.36
C LYS A 6 -4.77 4.70 -16.51
N LYS A 7 -5.91 4.66 -15.84
CA LYS A 7 -6.33 5.62 -14.81
C LYS A 7 -6.06 5.00 -13.44
N VAL A 8 -5.12 5.57 -12.71
CA VAL A 8 -4.58 4.99 -11.49
C VAL A 8 -4.88 5.88 -10.30
N LEU A 9 -5.57 5.36 -9.29
CA LEU A 9 -5.78 6.01 -8.01
C LEU A 9 -4.85 5.40 -6.97
N ILE A 10 -4.07 6.26 -6.26
CA ILE A 10 -3.10 5.84 -5.25
C ILE A 10 -3.39 6.54 -3.93
N THR A 11 -3.74 5.78 -2.89
CA THR A 11 -3.90 6.34 -1.54
C THR A 11 -2.54 6.50 -0.86
N GLY A 12 -2.38 7.59 -0.08
CA GLY A 12 -1.08 7.92 0.52
C GLY A 12 0.00 8.26 -0.51
N GLY A 13 -0.40 8.86 -1.64
CA GLY A 13 0.48 9.15 -2.78
C GLY A 13 1.42 10.35 -2.60
N GLY A 14 1.30 11.11 -1.51
CA GLY A 14 2.09 12.33 -1.29
C GLY A 14 3.53 12.09 -0.82
N SER A 15 3.97 10.84 -0.59
CA SER A 15 5.35 10.54 -0.17
C SER A 15 5.69 9.04 -0.32
N GLY A 16 6.96 8.70 -0.14
CA GLY A 16 7.46 7.33 -0.03
C GLY A 16 7.02 6.41 -1.17
N ILE A 17 6.51 5.22 -0.81
CA ILE A 17 6.13 4.19 -1.79
C ILE A 17 4.99 4.68 -2.70
N GLY A 18 3.99 5.37 -2.16
CA GLY A 18 2.88 5.88 -2.98
C GLY A 18 3.35 6.86 -4.04
N LEU A 19 4.25 7.78 -3.68
CA LEU A 19 4.79 8.78 -4.60
C LEU A 19 5.67 8.15 -5.69
N ILE A 20 6.55 7.21 -5.34
CA ILE A 20 7.38 6.56 -6.37
C ILE A 20 6.53 5.72 -7.33
N LEU A 21 5.49 5.05 -6.85
CA LEU A 21 4.55 4.35 -7.72
C LEU A 21 3.79 5.32 -8.64
N ALA A 22 3.37 6.49 -8.12
CA ALA A 22 2.73 7.53 -8.92
C ALA A 22 3.64 8.00 -10.06
N LYS A 23 4.91 8.35 -9.76
CA LYS A 23 5.92 8.71 -10.76
C LYS A 23 6.11 7.61 -11.81
N THR A 24 6.13 6.37 -11.37
CA THR A 24 6.35 5.21 -12.24
C THR A 24 5.19 4.99 -13.21
N PHE A 25 3.94 5.12 -12.76
CA PHE A 25 2.77 5.03 -13.64
C PHE A 25 2.65 6.23 -14.58
N LEU A 26 2.97 7.44 -14.13
CA LEU A 26 3.04 8.63 -15.00
C LEU A 26 4.06 8.43 -16.14
N ASN A 27 5.25 7.94 -15.80
CA ASN A 27 6.31 7.65 -16.77
C ASN A 27 5.94 6.52 -17.75
N ALA A 28 5.04 5.63 -17.33
CA ALA A 28 4.48 4.58 -18.19
C ALA A 28 3.33 5.07 -19.09
N GLY A 29 2.97 6.37 -19.04
CA GLY A 29 1.90 6.97 -19.86
C GLY A 29 0.50 6.83 -19.26
N SER A 30 0.37 6.53 -17.98
CA SER A 30 -0.91 6.50 -17.26
C SER A 30 -1.32 7.88 -16.76
N LYS A 31 -2.63 8.09 -16.59
CA LYS A 31 -3.19 9.20 -15.81
C LYS A 31 -3.22 8.78 -14.33
N VAL A 32 -2.72 9.64 -13.45
CA VAL A 32 -2.59 9.30 -12.02
C VAL A 32 -3.27 10.34 -11.15
N ILE A 33 -4.13 9.87 -10.25
CA ILE A 33 -4.63 10.63 -9.10
C ILE A 33 -3.92 10.09 -7.86
N ILE A 34 -3.38 10.98 -7.04
CA ILE A 34 -2.95 10.63 -5.69
C ILE A 34 -3.89 11.25 -4.66
N CYS A 35 -4.18 10.52 -3.59
CA CYS A 35 -4.93 11.09 -2.49
C CYS A 35 -4.22 10.91 -1.15
N GLY A 36 -4.58 11.79 -0.19
CA GLY A 36 -4.04 11.77 1.15
C GLY A 36 -4.65 12.88 2.01
N ARG A 37 -4.39 12.85 3.32
CA ARG A 37 -4.99 13.81 4.28
C ARG A 37 -4.36 15.20 4.25
N ASN A 38 -3.07 15.28 3.93
CA ASN A 38 -2.32 16.53 3.95
C ASN A 38 -2.31 17.13 2.54
N LEU A 39 -3.16 18.15 2.32
CA LEU A 39 -3.30 18.84 1.04
C LEU A 39 -2.01 19.54 0.62
N GLU A 40 -1.30 20.20 1.56
CA GLU A 40 -0.05 20.91 1.25
C GLU A 40 1.01 19.97 0.64
N LYS A 41 1.15 18.74 1.19
CA LYS A 41 2.06 17.74 0.62
C LYS A 41 1.64 17.31 -0.79
N LEU A 42 0.34 17.19 -1.03
CA LEU A 42 -0.17 16.84 -2.36
C LEU A 42 0.07 17.97 -3.36
N GLU A 43 -0.11 19.23 -2.94
CA GLU A 43 0.15 20.42 -3.77
C GLU A 43 1.62 20.53 -4.16
N ILE A 44 2.54 20.26 -3.23
CA ILE A 44 3.99 20.21 -3.54
C ILE A 44 4.25 19.16 -4.63
N VAL A 45 3.67 17.97 -4.50
CA VAL A 45 3.82 16.91 -5.52
C VAL A 45 3.23 17.35 -6.86
N LYS A 46 2.08 18.03 -6.86
CA LYS A 46 1.47 18.56 -8.11
C LYS A 46 2.33 19.63 -8.77
N GLN A 47 3.00 20.47 -8.00
CA GLN A 47 3.94 21.45 -8.53
C GLN A 47 5.16 20.78 -9.19
N GLU A 48 5.70 19.73 -8.59
CA GLU A 48 6.82 18.95 -9.15
C GLU A 48 6.41 18.10 -10.37
N LEU A 49 5.18 17.55 -10.34
CA LEU A 49 4.66 16.61 -11.32
C LEU A 49 3.36 17.16 -11.93
N SER A 50 3.47 18.12 -12.83
CA SER A 50 2.31 18.87 -13.38
C SER A 50 1.20 18.01 -13.99
N LYS A 51 1.50 16.78 -14.39
CA LYS A 51 0.53 15.82 -14.98
C LYS A 51 -0.22 14.98 -13.95
N ILE A 52 0.13 15.09 -12.64
CA ILE A 52 -0.56 14.34 -11.61
C ILE A 52 -1.82 15.09 -11.16
N GLU A 53 -2.88 14.36 -10.86
CA GLU A 53 -4.03 14.93 -10.16
C GLU A 53 -3.97 14.60 -8.68
N ILE A 54 -4.53 15.50 -7.87
CA ILE A 54 -4.52 15.37 -6.42
C ILE A 54 -5.95 15.45 -5.87
N ALA A 55 -6.18 14.72 -4.78
CA ALA A 55 -7.44 14.81 -4.04
C ALA A 55 -7.15 14.72 -2.54
N GLN A 56 -7.74 15.62 -1.75
CA GLN A 56 -7.69 15.48 -0.30
C GLN A 56 -8.67 14.38 0.13
N CYS A 57 -8.17 13.32 0.77
CA CYS A 57 -9.03 12.24 1.26
C CYS A 57 -8.38 11.54 2.47
N ASP A 58 -9.11 11.46 3.57
CA ASP A 58 -8.83 10.54 4.66
C ASP A 58 -9.55 9.21 4.37
N VAL A 59 -8.79 8.13 4.20
CA VAL A 59 -9.31 6.79 3.92
C VAL A 59 -10.15 6.21 5.07
N THR A 60 -10.19 6.87 6.24
CA THR A 60 -11.04 6.49 7.35
C THR A 60 -12.43 7.14 7.29
N SER A 61 -12.61 8.21 6.48
CA SER A 61 -13.87 8.94 6.32
C SER A 61 -14.65 8.44 5.11
N ASP A 62 -15.83 7.87 5.35
CA ASP A 62 -16.73 7.41 4.29
C ASP A 62 -17.21 8.57 3.39
N GLU A 63 -17.40 9.75 3.96
CA GLU A 63 -17.82 10.96 3.24
C GLU A 63 -16.75 11.40 2.24
N GLN A 64 -15.48 11.46 2.69
CA GLN A 64 -14.38 11.87 1.82
C GLN A 64 -14.08 10.82 0.74
N ILE A 65 -14.24 9.52 1.05
CA ILE A 65 -14.11 8.46 0.04
C ILE A 65 -15.20 8.58 -1.02
N LYS A 66 -16.45 8.87 -0.63
CA LYS A 66 -17.55 9.09 -1.58
C LYS A 66 -17.31 10.33 -2.46
N ALA A 67 -16.83 11.42 -1.88
CA ALA A 67 -16.46 12.62 -2.66
C ALA A 67 -15.34 12.31 -3.67
N LEU A 68 -14.30 11.56 -3.25
CA LEU A 68 -13.24 11.11 -4.13
C LEU A 68 -13.75 10.19 -5.25
N LEU A 69 -14.71 9.31 -4.95
CA LEU A 69 -15.35 8.45 -5.95
C LEU A 69 -16.07 9.26 -7.02
N GLU A 70 -16.85 10.27 -6.63
CA GLU A 70 -17.54 11.14 -7.59
C GLU A 70 -16.55 11.96 -8.43
N GLN A 71 -15.50 12.52 -7.81
CA GLN A 71 -14.42 13.17 -8.54
C GLN A 71 -13.76 12.23 -9.58
N CYS A 72 -13.51 10.97 -9.21
CA CYS A 72 -12.96 9.98 -10.15
C CYS A 72 -13.90 9.67 -11.32
N LYS A 73 -15.22 9.70 -11.10
CA LYS A 73 -16.21 9.51 -12.18
C LYS A 73 -16.26 10.71 -13.12
N GLU A 74 -16.35 11.92 -12.56
CA GLU A 74 -16.57 13.16 -13.32
C GLU A 74 -15.30 13.61 -14.06
N ASP A 75 -14.17 13.72 -13.36
CA ASP A 75 -12.94 14.30 -13.91
C ASP A 75 -12.07 13.27 -14.64
N PHE A 76 -12.11 12.02 -14.19
CA PHE A 76 -11.28 10.93 -14.73
C PHE A 76 -12.05 9.96 -15.63
N ASN A 77 -13.39 10.05 -15.63
CA ASN A 77 -14.22 9.06 -16.33
C ASN A 77 -13.89 7.62 -15.88
N GLY A 78 -13.79 7.43 -14.55
CA GLY A 78 -13.51 6.14 -13.91
C GLY A 78 -12.04 5.91 -13.53
N ILE A 79 -11.76 4.73 -12.97
CA ILE A 79 -10.41 4.25 -12.67
C ILE A 79 -10.22 2.82 -13.18
N ASP A 80 -9.00 2.47 -13.56
CA ASP A 80 -8.60 1.11 -13.95
C ASP A 80 -7.83 0.40 -12.83
N ILE A 81 -7.08 1.16 -12.03
CA ILE A 81 -6.18 0.62 -11.00
C ILE A 81 -6.38 1.38 -9.70
N LEU A 82 -6.70 0.66 -8.61
CA LEU A 82 -6.70 1.17 -7.25
C LEU A 82 -5.49 0.63 -6.51
N ILE A 83 -4.64 1.53 -5.98
CA ILE A 83 -3.49 1.18 -5.13
C ILE A 83 -3.77 1.63 -3.70
N ASN A 84 -4.08 0.69 -2.82
CA ASN A 84 -4.22 0.89 -1.39
C ASN A 84 -2.84 0.89 -0.74
N ASN A 85 -2.25 2.08 -0.61
CA ASN A 85 -0.92 2.29 -0.05
C ASN A 85 -0.95 3.11 1.24
N ALA A 86 -2.01 3.87 1.52
CA ALA A 86 -2.12 4.65 2.75
C ALA A 86 -1.85 3.78 3.99
N GLY A 87 -1.00 4.27 4.89
CA GLY A 87 -0.66 3.58 6.12
C GLY A 87 0.19 4.44 7.03
N ILE A 88 0.23 4.04 8.30
CA ILE A 88 1.10 4.61 9.34
C ILE A 88 1.84 3.46 10.03
N PHE A 89 2.91 3.81 10.73
CA PHE A 89 3.76 2.89 11.48
C PHE A 89 4.04 3.50 12.83
N ASN A 90 3.69 2.80 13.92
CA ASN A 90 3.98 3.22 15.28
C ASN A 90 4.75 2.13 16.02
N ILE A 91 5.62 2.59 16.94
CA ILE A 91 6.35 1.74 17.87
C ILE A 91 5.62 1.79 19.21
N PHE A 92 5.40 0.62 19.81
CA PHE A 92 4.76 0.48 21.13
C PHE A 92 5.64 -0.34 22.06
N ASP A 93 5.75 0.11 23.30
CA ASP A 93 6.50 -0.56 24.35
C ASP A 93 5.55 -1.08 25.43
N TYR A 94 5.17 -2.35 25.30
CA TYR A 94 4.27 -3.02 26.25
C TYR A 94 4.90 -3.30 27.62
N GLN A 95 6.22 -3.38 27.69
CA GLN A 95 6.93 -3.64 28.97
C GLN A 95 6.95 -2.40 29.84
N ASN A 96 7.16 -1.21 29.24
CA ASN A 96 7.25 0.06 29.95
C ASN A 96 5.95 0.87 29.93
N GLY A 97 4.85 0.28 29.45
CA GLY A 97 3.53 0.90 29.43
C GLY A 97 3.41 2.12 28.49
N LYS A 98 4.31 2.28 27.54
CA LYS A 98 4.25 3.35 26.52
C LYS A 98 3.24 2.98 25.44
N LEU A 99 1.96 3.01 25.82
CA LEU A 99 0.84 2.60 24.98
C LEU A 99 -0.16 3.74 24.88
N SER A 100 -0.72 3.92 23.68
CA SER A 100 -1.91 4.72 23.44
C SER A 100 -2.90 3.88 22.66
N ILE A 101 -4.05 3.62 23.25
CA ILE A 101 -5.11 2.86 22.58
C ILE A 101 -5.63 3.62 21.35
N GLU A 102 -5.69 4.95 21.43
CA GLU A 102 -6.13 5.81 20.31
C GLU A 102 -5.17 5.67 19.12
N GLN A 103 -3.86 5.64 19.37
CA GLN A 103 -2.87 5.44 18.32
C GLN A 103 -2.96 4.03 17.70
N GLN A 104 -3.17 3.00 18.53
CA GLN A 104 -3.32 1.63 18.07
C GLN A 104 -4.57 1.46 17.21
N VAL A 105 -5.72 1.98 17.66
CA VAL A 105 -6.98 1.95 16.90
C VAL A 105 -6.84 2.75 15.60
N LYS A 106 -6.26 3.94 15.65
CA LYS A 106 -6.00 4.77 14.46
C LYS A 106 -5.13 4.04 13.43
N GLU A 107 -4.13 3.28 13.88
CA GLU A 107 -3.29 2.49 12.97
C GLU A 107 -4.08 1.37 12.29
N ILE A 108 -4.98 0.69 13.02
CA ILE A 108 -5.90 -0.30 12.46
C ILE A 108 -6.84 0.36 11.45
N ASP A 109 -7.42 1.50 11.80
CA ASP A 109 -8.39 2.20 10.95
C ASP A 109 -7.77 2.65 9.62
N ILE A 110 -6.56 3.18 9.66
CA ILE A 110 -5.87 3.62 8.44
C ILE A 110 -5.37 2.43 7.63
N ASN A 111 -4.62 1.51 8.28
CA ASN A 111 -3.88 0.48 7.57
C ASN A 111 -4.77 -0.66 7.05
N LEU A 112 -5.87 -0.96 7.76
CA LEU A 112 -6.78 -2.06 7.43
C LEU A 112 -8.14 -1.53 6.99
N SER A 113 -8.89 -0.88 7.87
CA SER A 113 -10.26 -0.44 7.58
C SER A 113 -10.32 0.50 6.37
N GLY A 114 -9.35 1.40 6.24
CA GLY A 114 -9.24 2.30 5.09
C GLY A 114 -9.12 1.58 3.76
N ALA A 115 -8.26 0.56 3.68
CA ALA A 115 -8.13 -0.25 2.46
C ALA A 115 -9.42 -1.02 2.12
N LEU A 116 -10.10 -1.57 3.14
CA LEU A 116 -11.39 -2.24 2.96
C LEU A 116 -12.45 -1.28 2.42
N LYS A 117 -12.56 -0.10 3.01
CA LYS A 117 -13.50 0.95 2.58
C LYS A 117 -13.22 1.39 1.14
N MET A 118 -11.97 1.65 0.79
CA MET A 118 -11.59 2.01 -0.57
C MET A 118 -12.03 0.94 -1.58
N VAL A 119 -11.78 -0.33 -1.30
CA VAL A 119 -12.24 -1.41 -2.19
C VAL A 119 -13.77 -1.46 -2.23
N HIS A 120 -14.45 -1.35 -1.10
CA HIS A 120 -15.92 -1.38 -1.04
C HIS A 120 -16.56 -0.31 -1.94
N TYR A 121 -16.12 0.93 -1.83
CA TYR A 121 -16.69 2.04 -2.57
C TYR A 121 -16.28 2.05 -4.05
N PHE A 122 -15.05 1.65 -4.37
CA PHE A 122 -14.52 1.71 -5.74
C PHE A 122 -14.75 0.43 -6.55
N LEU A 123 -15.17 -0.68 -5.91
CA LEU A 123 -15.41 -1.95 -6.60
C LEU A 123 -16.38 -1.84 -7.79
N PRO A 124 -17.55 -1.16 -7.69
CA PRO A 124 -18.44 -0.99 -8.83
C PRO A 124 -17.74 -0.32 -10.02
N LEU A 125 -16.94 0.72 -9.75
CA LEU A 125 -16.23 1.47 -10.79
C LEU A 125 -15.11 0.63 -11.43
N LEU A 126 -14.46 -0.25 -10.65
CA LEU A 126 -13.42 -1.17 -11.14
C LEU A 126 -13.97 -2.34 -11.96
N LEU A 127 -15.27 -2.62 -11.89
CA LEU A 127 -15.91 -3.66 -12.70
C LEU A 127 -16.23 -3.20 -14.14
N GLU A 128 -16.22 -1.89 -14.42
CA GLU A 128 -16.57 -1.33 -15.73
C GLU A 128 -15.47 -1.51 -16.79
N PRO A 129 -14.16 -1.29 -16.52
CA PRO A 129 -13.10 -1.40 -17.52
C PRO A 129 -12.93 -2.82 -18.05
N LYS A 130 -12.34 -2.94 -19.26
CA LYS A 130 -12.01 -4.25 -19.84
C LYS A 130 -10.92 -4.99 -19.04
N GLU A 131 -10.07 -4.28 -18.33
CA GLU A 131 -9.04 -4.81 -17.46
C GLU A 131 -8.81 -3.84 -16.31
N ALA A 132 -8.99 -4.30 -15.08
CA ALA A 132 -8.79 -3.51 -13.86
C ALA A 132 -7.88 -4.22 -12.86
N ALA A 133 -7.34 -3.46 -11.92
CA ALA A 133 -6.54 -4.02 -10.84
C ALA A 133 -6.80 -3.36 -9.49
N ILE A 134 -6.69 -4.15 -8.43
CA ILE A 134 -6.52 -3.71 -7.05
C ILE A 134 -5.12 -4.11 -6.62
N VAL A 135 -4.36 -3.17 -6.09
CA VAL A 135 -3.04 -3.41 -5.50
C VAL A 135 -3.10 -3.05 -4.03
N ASN A 136 -2.95 -4.02 -3.15
CA ASN A 136 -2.86 -3.77 -1.71
C ASN A 136 -1.40 -3.78 -1.27
N VAL A 137 -0.95 -2.71 -0.60
CA VAL A 137 0.41 -2.62 -0.07
C VAL A 137 0.42 -3.14 1.36
N SER A 138 0.88 -4.39 1.53
CA SER A 138 1.11 -4.99 2.83
C SER A 138 2.56 -4.78 3.29
N SER A 139 3.26 -5.81 3.71
CA SER A 139 4.67 -5.76 4.14
C SER A 139 5.26 -7.16 4.24
N GLY A 140 6.58 -7.28 4.15
CA GLY A 140 7.28 -8.49 4.59
C GLY A 140 7.03 -8.84 6.07
N LEU A 141 6.70 -7.84 6.88
CA LEU A 141 6.31 -8.01 8.30
C LEU A 141 4.94 -8.68 8.50
N ALA A 142 4.19 -8.91 7.43
CA ALA A 142 2.99 -9.76 7.47
C ALA A 142 3.33 -11.24 7.74
N PHE A 143 4.56 -11.66 7.42
CA PHE A 143 5.01 -13.04 7.60
C PHE A 143 5.77 -13.26 8.89
N VAL A 144 6.57 -12.28 9.30
CA VAL A 144 7.40 -12.33 10.51
C VAL A 144 7.23 -10.99 11.23
N PRO A 145 6.55 -10.97 12.38
CA PRO A 145 6.29 -9.73 13.08
C PRO A 145 7.54 -9.14 13.72
N LEU A 146 7.62 -7.80 13.67
CA LEU A 146 8.59 -6.98 14.38
C LEU A 146 8.01 -6.66 15.77
N THR A 147 8.70 -7.05 16.85
CA THR A 147 8.17 -6.90 18.22
C THR A 147 7.92 -5.43 18.63
N ALA A 148 8.70 -4.50 18.08
CA ALA A 148 8.51 -3.07 18.34
C ALA A 148 7.25 -2.48 17.69
N ALA A 149 6.67 -3.13 16.66
CA ALA A 149 5.52 -2.62 15.92
C ALA A 149 4.39 -3.67 15.79
N PRO A 150 3.85 -4.17 16.92
CA PRO A 150 2.92 -5.31 16.88
C PRO A 150 1.61 -5.00 16.17
N VAL A 151 1.06 -3.79 16.33
CA VAL A 151 -0.19 -3.39 15.68
C VAL A 151 0.00 -3.26 14.17
N TYR A 152 1.09 -2.62 13.74
CA TYR A 152 1.43 -2.54 12.31
C TYR A 152 1.51 -3.95 11.69
N CYS A 153 2.26 -4.85 12.30
CA CYS A 153 2.42 -6.23 11.80
C CYS A 153 1.07 -6.95 11.72
N ALA A 154 0.21 -6.80 12.73
CA ALA A 154 -1.13 -7.37 12.74
C ALA A 154 -1.99 -6.82 11.59
N THR A 155 -1.97 -5.49 11.34
CA THR A 155 -2.70 -4.90 10.22
C THR A 155 -2.19 -5.41 8.87
N LYS A 156 -0.88 -5.58 8.70
CA LYS A 156 -0.29 -6.07 7.44
C LYS A 156 -0.54 -7.56 7.22
N ALA A 157 -0.57 -8.36 8.29
CA ALA A 157 -1.00 -9.76 8.23
C ALA A 157 -2.50 -9.89 7.86
N ALA A 158 -3.35 -9.00 8.41
CA ALA A 158 -4.77 -8.95 8.05
C ALA A 158 -4.97 -8.58 6.57
N ILE A 159 -4.26 -7.56 6.07
CA ILE A 159 -4.27 -7.18 4.63
C ILE A 159 -3.82 -8.35 3.75
N HIS A 160 -2.77 -9.07 4.14
CA HIS A 160 -2.31 -10.26 3.40
C HIS A 160 -3.42 -11.32 3.30
N SER A 161 -4.02 -11.69 4.43
CA SER A 161 -5.10 -12.68 4.48
C SER A 161 -6.31 -12.23 3.65
N TRP A 162 -6.76 -10.99 3.83
CA TRP A 162 -7.89 -10.42 3.11
C TRP A 162 -7.64 -10.33 1.60
N THR A 163 -6.44 -9.88 1.18
CA THR A 163 -6.07 -9.79 -0.24
C THR A 163 -6.17 -11.13 -0.94
N ARG A 164 -5.72 -12.20 -0.31
CA ARG A 164 -5.84 -13.56 -0.84
C ARG A 164 -7.29 -13.98 -1.01
N SER A 165 -8.15 -13.66 -0.04
CA SER A 165 -9.56 -13.98 -0.06
C SER A 165 -10.31 -13.25 -1.16
N ILE A 166 -10.14 -11.92 -1.30
CA ILE A 166 -10.81 -11.16 -2.36
C ILE A 166 -10.26 -11.50 -3.76
N ARG A 167 -8.98 -11.85 -3.88
CA ARG A 167 -8.42 -12.36 -5.14
C ARG A 167 -9.14 -13.61 -5.61
N TRP A 168 -9.49 -14.50 -4.68
CA TRP A 168 -10.26 -15.70 -5.00
C TRP A 168 -11.72 -15.39 -5.36
N GLN A 169 -12.38 -14.51 -4.61
CA GLN A 169 -13.77 -14.10 -4.87
C GLN A 169 -13.92 -13.38 -6.22
N LEU A 170 -12.94 -12.56 -6.60
CA LEU A 170 -12.94 -11.81 -7.86
C LEU A 170 -12.40 -12.63 -9.05
N LYS A 171 -12.03 -13.90 -8.83
CA LYS A 171 -11.61 -14.80 -9.91
C LYS A 171 -12.77 -14.98 -10.90
N GLY A 172 -12.49 -14.72 -12.17
CA GLY A 172 -13.51 -14.75 -13.24
C GLY A 172 -14.11 -13.40 -13.57
N THR A 173 -13.81 -12.36 -12.78
CA THR A 173 -14.07 -10.97 -13.16
C THR A 173 -12.91 -10.39 -13.97
N ARG A 174 -13.03 -9.12 -14.35
CA ARG A 174 -11.97 -8.37 -15.05
C ARG A 174 -10.94 -7.76 -14.09
N ILE A 175 -11.15 -7.92 -12.77
CA ILE A 175 -10.29 -7.34 -11.74
C ILE A 175 -9.21 -8.31 -11.34
N LYS A 176 -7.95 -7.90 -11.51
CA LYS A 176 -6.77 -8.61 -11.00
C LYS A 176 -6.37 -8.04 -9.64
N VAL A 177 -6.22 -8.89 -8.64
CA VAL A 177 -5.87 -8.45 -7.28
C VAL A 177 -4.42 -8.80 -6.97
N PHE A 178 -3.60 -7.77 -6.83
CA PHE A 178 -2.18 -7.86 -6.52
C PHE A 178 -1.92 -7.50 -5.06
N GLU A 179 -0.82 -8.00 -4.54
CA GLU A 179 -0.28 -7.61 -3.26
C GLU A 179 1.18 -7.22 -3.42
N LEU A 180 1.52 -5.98 -3.05
CA LEU A 180 2.90 -5.54 -2.91
C LEU A 180 3.32 -5.69 -1.45
N MET A 181 4.34 -6.50 -1.21
CA MET A 181 4.88 -6.82 0.12
C MET A 181 6.31 -6.29 0.23
N PRO A 182 6.50 -4.99 0.50
CA PRO A 182 7.83 -4.40 0.58
C PRO A 182 8.62 -4.94 1.77
N PRO A 183 9.97 -4.98 1.67
CA PRO A 183 10.84 -5.01 2.85
C PRO A 183 10.84 -3.64 3.54
N LEU A 184 11.80 -3.41 4.44
CA LEU A 184 12.05 -2.07 4.95
C LEU A 184 12.56 -1.18 3.80
N VAL A 185 11.83 -0.12 3.47
CA VAL A 185 12.12 0.81 2.36
C VAL A 185 12.53 2.16 2.94
N ASP A 186 13.49 2.83 2.31
CA ASP A 186 13.96 4.14 2.75
C ASP A 186 12.91 5.23 2.54
N THR A 187 12.14 5.44 3.59
CA THR A 187 11.03 6.41 3.63
C THR A 187 11.03 7.14 4.97
N SER A 188 10.37 8.29 5.03
CA SER A 188 10.18 9.03 6.29
C SER A 188 9.44 8.22 7.37
N MET A 189 8.60 7.27 6.98
CA MET A 189 7.83 6.42 7.89
C MET A 189 8.70 5.57 8.83
N VAL A 190 9.89 5.19 8.41
CA VAL A 190 10.78 4.23 9.12
C VAL A 190 12.13 4.85 9.48
N GLN A 191 12.21 6.18 9.59
CA GLN A 191 13.46 6.88 9.94
C GLN A 191 13.98 6.52 11.34
N GLU A 192 13.08 6.19 12.27
CA GLU A 192 13.43 5.79 13.63
C GLU A 192 14.14 4.43 13.69
N LEU A 193 13.93 3.56 12.69
CA LEU A 193 14.60 2.28 12.57
C LEU A 193 16.02 2.47 11.99
N LYS A 194 16.99 2.69 12.89
CA LYS A 194 18.40 2.88 12.53
C LYS A 194 19.14 1.53 12.44
N GLY A 195 20.20 1.50 11.62
CA GLY A 195 21.11 0.34 11.54
C GLY A 195 20.56 -0.87 10.77
N ILE A 196 19.36 -0.80 10.21
CA ILE A 196 18.78 -1.86 9.38
C ILE A 196 18.89 -1.43 7.91
N PRO A 197 19.41 -2.28 7.02
CA PRO A 197 19.45 -1.98 5.59
C PRO A 197 18.07 -1.71 5.02
N LYS A 198 17.93 -0.63 4.25
CA LYS A 198 16.69 -0.20 3.63
C LYS A 198 16.80 -0.30 2.11
N MET A 199 15.77 -0.84 1.47
CA MET A 199 15.68 -0.87 0.01
C MET A 199 15.42 0.55 -0.52
N GLN A 200 16.02 0.89 -1.65
CA GLN A 200 15.77 2.17 -2.31
C GLN A 200 14.41 2.16 -3.03
N LEU A 201 13.76 3.33 -3.07
CA LEU A 201 12.44 3.48 -3.67
C LEU A 201 12.41 3.12 -5.16
N ASP A 202 13.44 3.49 -5.92
CA ASP A 202 13.53 3.21 -7.35
C ASP A 202 13.69 1.70 -7.64
N GLU A 203 14.44 1.00 -6.79
CA GLU A 203 14.57 -0.47 -6.87
C GLU A 203 13.22 -1.15 -6.62
N LEU A 204 12.49 -0.70 -5.59
CA LEU A 204 11.14 -1.18 -5.30
C LEU A 204 10.21 -0.98 -6.49
N ALA A 205 10.18 0.23 -7.05
CA ALA A 205 9.30 0.61 -8.15
C ALA A 205 9.60 -0.21 -9.41
N THR A 206 10.89 -0.38 -9.72
CA THR A 206 11.34 -1.20 -10.87
C THR A 206 10.87 -2.64 -10.73
N LYS A 207 11.09 -3.24 -9.55
CA LYS A 207 10.66 -4.60 -9.27
C LYS A 207 9.14 -4.76 -9.28
N PHE A 208 8.42 -3.79 -8.70
CA PHE A 208 6.97 -3.76 -8.74
C PHE A 208 6.46 -3.78 -10.18
N MET A 209 6.92 -2.85 -11.03
CA MET A 209 6.44 -2.74 -12.41
C MET A 209 6.76 -3.98 -13.25
N MET A 210 7.93 -4.57 -13.05
CA MET A 210 8.29 -5.81 -13.73
C MET A 210 7.32 -6.94 -13.35
N ASP A 211 7.11 -7.19 -12.07
CA ASP A 211 6.26 -8.27 -11.58
C ASP A 211 4.77 -8.00 -11.91
N PHE A 212 4.32 -6.73 -11.82
CA PHE A 212 2.95 -6.32 -12.13
C PHE A 212 2.61 -6.54 -13.62
N LYS A 213 3.50 -6.18 -14.54
CA LYS A 213 3.32 -6.41 -15.98
C LYS A 213 3.22 -7.89 -16.33
N HIS A 214 3.89 -8.76 -15.57
CA HIS A 214 3.88 -10.21 -15.78
C HIS A 214 2.79 -10.94 -14.96
N ASP A 215 1.82 -10.20 -14.41
CA ASP A 215 0.72 -10.75 -13.60
C ASP A 215 1.19 -11.61 -12.41
N LYS A 216 2.31 -11.24 -11.79
CA LYS A 216 2.77 -11.85 -10.56
C LYS A 216 2.00 -11.26 -9.38
N PHE A 217 0.96 -11.95 -8.96
CA PHE A 217 -0.01 -11.44 -7.98
C PHE A 217 0.55 -11.17 -6.58
N GLU A 218 1.63 -11.81 -6.18
CA GLU A 218 2.32 -11.61 -4.91
C GLU A 218 3.73 -11.08 -5.18
N ILE A 219 3.91 -9.77 -5.04
CA ILE A 219 5.14 -9.05 -5.35
C ILE A 219 5.93 -8.87 -4.06
N THR A 220 7.03 -9.61 -3.92
CA THR A 220 7.89 -9.64 -2.73
C THR A 220 9.31 -9.19 -3.09
N PRO A 221 9.57 -7.87 -3.19
CA PRO A 221 10.90 -7.39 -3.58
C PRO A 221 11.97 -7.70 -2.53
N GLY A 222 13.15 -8.11 -2.98
CA GLY A 222 14.34 -8.28 -2.15
C GLY A 222 14.15 -9.15 -0.90
N PRO A 223 14.55 -8.67 0.29
CA PRO A 223 14.49 -9.43 1.54
C PRO A 223 13.08 -9.90 1.94
N ALA A 224 12.02 -9.26 1.47
CA ALA A 224 10.65 -9.68 1.79
C ALA A 224 10.33 -11.09 1.28
N GLY A 225 10.88 -11.47 0.11
CA GLY A 225 10.75 -12.82 -0.41
C GLY A 225 11.46 -13.87 0.47
N GLN A 226 12.60 -13.51 1.03
CA GLN A 226 13.33 -14.37 1.97
C GLN A 226 12.55 -14.53 3.29
N LEU A 227 11.99 -13.44 3.83
CA LEU A 227 11.15 -13.50 5.04
C LEU A 227 9.94 -14.43 4.81
N LYS A 228 9.26 -14.29 3.67
CA LYS A 228 8.14 -15.16 3.29
C LYS A 228 8.54 -16.64 3.22
N MET A 229 9.70 -16.94 2.65
CA MET A 229 10.19 -18.31 2.55
C MET A 229 10.58 -18.86 3.93
N LEU A 230 11.39 -18.12 4.67
CA LEU A 230 11.91 -18.56 5.99
C LEU A 230 10.81 -18.65 7.04
N SER A 231 9.75 -17.82 6.96
CA SER A 231 8.59 -17.93 7.86
C SER A 231 7.88 -19.28 7.78
N LYS A 232 7.98 -19.97 6.63
CA LYS A 232 7.39 -21.31 6.44
C LYS A 232 8.27 -22.44 6.97
N TRP A 233 9.59 -22.31 6.79
CA TRP A 233 10.53 -23.41 7.07
C TRP A 233 11.20 -23.31 8.42
N ALA A 234 11.43 -22.10 8.93
CA ALA A 234 12.13 -21.84 10.17
C ALA A 234 11.53 -20.64 10.94
N PRO A 235 10.22 -20.67 11.30
CA PRO A 235 9.51 -19.50 11.84
C PRO A 235 10.13 -18.98 13.14
N GLY A 236 10.48 -19.85 14.06
CA GLY A 236 11.10 -19.46 15.33
C GLY A 236 12.51 -18.87 15.18
N PHE A 237 13.27 -19.37 14.21
CA PHE A 237 14.62 -18.84 13.93
C PHE A 237 14.55 -17.45 13.34
N ILE A 238 13.73 -17.26 12.29
CA ILE A 238 13.64 -15.95 11.61
C ILE A 238 13.01 -14.88 12.52
N PHE A 239 12.05 -15.26 13.36
CA PHE A 239 11.47 -14.35 14.35
C PHE A 239 12.53 -13.86 15.35
N LYS A 240 13.33 -14.78 15.92
CA LYS A 240 14.45 -14.41 16.83
C LYS A 240 15.49 -13.54 16.12
N GLN A 241 15.85 -13.88 14.88
CA GLN A 241 16.85 -13.14 14.11
C GLN A 241 16.40 -11.72 13.79
N LEU A 242 15.14 -11.54 13.39
CA LEU A 242 14.56 -10.22 13.08
C LEU A 242 14.49 -9.30 14.30
N ASN A 243 14.28 -9.88 15.49
CA ASN A 243 14.04 -9.13 16.74
C ASN A 243 15.25 -9.11 17.70
N LYS A 244 16.43 -9.56 17.25
CA LYS A 244 17.61 -9.73 18.12
C LYS A 244 18.19 -8.41 18.66
N ASN A 245 18.02 -7.30 17.92
CA ASN A 245 18.64 -6.01 18.22
C ASN A 245 17.58 -4.90 18.48
N ILE A 246 16.39 -5.30 18.87
CA ILE A 246 15.26 -4.39 19.13
C ILE A 246 14.94 -4.38 20.62
#